data_ea29a7c0522dc290190f0e9c61f11b73
#
_entry.id   ea29a7c0522dc290190f0e9c61f11b73
#
_cell.length_a   1.000
_cell.length_b   1.000
_cell.length_c   1.000
_cell.angle_alpha   90.00
_cell.angle_beta   90.00
_cell.angle_gamma   90.00
#
_symmetry.space_group_name_H-M   'P 1'
#
loop_
_entity.id
_entity.type
_entity.pdbx_description
1 polymer ?
#
loop_
_entity_poly.entity_id
_entity_poly.type
_entity_poly.pdbx_seq_one_letter_code
_entity_poly.pdbx_strand_id
1 'polypeptide(L)'
;DDPRVINLFRQCGEWRLPVLIHSIGPGEGYYGLIDPVGLPNLERLLQQAPDTTVIGHGQGFWSEIAPVDEPRKSGYPTGPVAEEGALPRLLRSYPNLYADISAHSGHNALTRDPAYGVAFLREFSDRILFGTDVCFAGPDDRMPHLGFLRGLLESGEIDRGAFDRITGANLLGILPRLEI
;
A
#
# COMPACT_ATOMS: atom_id res chain seq x y z
N ASP A 1 -16.24 -0.77 8.30
CA ASP A 1 -17.26 0.29 8.53
C ASP A 1 -17.85 0.31 9.95
N ASP A 2 -17.22 -0.37 10.93
CA ASP A 2 -17.61 -0.28 12.34
C ASP A 2 -17.41 1.16 12.85
N PRO A 3 -18.43 1.82 13.44
CA PRO A 3 -18.30 3.18 13.95
C PRO A 3 -17.18 3.37 14.97
N ARG A 4 -16.84 2.34 15.74
CA ARG A 4 -15.73 2.37 16.72
C ARG A 4 -14.39 2.49 16.01
N VAL A 5 -14.21 1.76 14.90
CA VAL A 5 -13.00 1.83 14.05
C VAL A 5 -12.91 3.22 13.44
N ILE A 6 -13.99 3.73 12.85
CA ILE A 6 -14.03 5.07 12.26
C ILE A 6 -13.68 6.15 13.28
N ASN A 7 -14.22 6.06 14.49
CA ASN A 7 -13.90 7.02 15.56
C ASN A 7 -12.43 6.95 15.99
N LEU A 8 -11.85 5.74 16.05
CA LEU A 8 -10.41 5.56 16.30
C LEU A 8 -9.57 6.27 15.23
N PHE A 9 -9.92 6.08 13.94
CA PHE A 9 -9.20 6.74 12.86
C PHE A 9 -9.31 8.26 12.92
N ARG A 10 -10.51 8.80 13.16
CA ARG A 10 -10.70 10.24 13.34
C ARG A 10 -9.82 10.80 14.46
N GLN A 11 -9.75 10.09 15.60
CA GLN A 11 -8.88 10.48 16.70
C GLN A 11 -7.40 10.46 16.31
N CYS A 12 -6.96 9.46 15.52
CA CYS A 12 -5.61 9.44 14.98
C CYS A 12 -5.35 10.65 14.06
N GLY A 13 -6.34 11.04 13.24
CA GLY A 13 -6.25 12.23 12.39
C GLY A 13 -6.09 13.53 13.19
N GLU A 14 -6.87 13.71 14.27
CA GLU A 14 -6.73 14.86 15.19
C GLU A 14 -5.31 14.94 15.79
N TRP A 15 -4.70 13.81 16.06
CA TRP A 15 -3.32 13.73 16.57
C TRP A 15 -2.25 13.68 15.48
N ARG A 16 -2.65 13.76 14.21
CA ARG A 16 -1.77 13.65 13.04
C ARG A 16 -0.96 12.35 13.02
N LEU A 17 -1.53 11.28 13.54
CA LEU A 17 -0.93 9.95 13.53
C LEU A 17 -1.38 9.19 12.30
N PRO A 18 -0.47 8.75 11.42
CA PRO A 18 -0.83 7.87 10.33
C PRO A 18 -1.21 6.48 10.86
N VAL A 19 -2.14 5.81 10.18
CA VAL A 19 -2.63 4.48 10.56
C VAL A 19 -2.32 3.49 9.46
N LEU A 20 -1.46 2.51 9.74
CA LEU A 20 -1.21 1.38 8.84
C LEU A 20 -2.23 0.29 9.09
N ILE A 21 -2.83 -0.22 8.00
CA ILE A 21 -3.83 -1.28 8.04
C ILE A 21 -3.41 -2.46 7.18
N HIS A 22 -3.49 -3.67 7.76
CA HIS A 22 -3.40 -4.91 7.00
C HIS A 22 -4.79 -5.34 6.56
N SER A 23 -5.02 -5.44 5.24
CA SER A 23 -6.31 -5.86 4.68
C SER A 23 -6.28 -7.30 4.18
N ILE A 24 -7.39 -8.01 4.44
CA ILE A 24 -7.64 -9.37 3.96
C ILE A 24 -9.04 -9.48 3.34
N GLY A 25 -9.26 -10.51 2.53
CA GLY A 25 -10.58 -10.85 2.01
C GLY A 25 -11.48 -11.54 3.06
N PRO A 26 -12.80 -11.56 2.84
CA PRO A 26 -13.74 -12.28 3.69
C PRO A 26 -13.40 -13.79 3.76
N GLY A 27 -13.37 -14.32 4.99
CA GLY A 27 -13.08 -15.75 5.23
C GLY A 27 -11.62 -16.16 5.05
N GLU A 28 -10.71 -15.23 4.82
CA GLU A 28 -9.29 -15.48 4.60
C GLU A 28 -8.43 -14.93 5.74
N GLY A 29 -7.43 -15.75 6.16
CA GLY A 29 -6.46 -15.36 7.17
C GLY A 29 -6.97 -15.32 8.61
N TYR A 30 -6.07 -14.97 9.53
CA TYR A 30 -6.31 -14.95 10.98
C TYR A 30 -6.18 -13.55 11.58
N TYR A 31 -5.75 -12.56 10.81
CA TYR A 31 -5.54 -11.17 11.25
C TYR A 31 -5.75 -10.21 10.08
N GLY A 32 -6.02 -8.95 10.40
CA GLY A 32 -6.25 -7.90 9.42
C GLY A 32 -7.69 -7.40 9.43
N LEU A 33 -7.93 -6.29 8.75
CA LEU A 33 -9.26 -5.75 8.53
C LEU A 33 -9.89 -6.40 7.31
N ILE A 34 -11.06 -6.98 7.49
CA ILE A 34 -11.79 -7.63 6.40
C ILE A 34 -12.36 -6.57 5.46
N ASP A 35 -11.98 -6.70 4.18
CA ASP A 35 -12.54 -5.86 3.13
C ASP A 35 -12.93 -6.73 1.92
N PRO A 36 -14.17 -6.67 1.45
CA PRO A 36 -14.59 -7.35 0.23
C PRO A 36 -13.87 -6.83 -1.01
N VAL A 37 -14.03 -7.52 -2.14
CA VAL A 37 -13.53 -7.08 -3.44
C VAL A 37 -14.00 -5.65 -3.73
N GLY A 38 -13.08 -4.82 -4.24
CA GLY A 38 -13.32 -3.40 -4.51
C GLY A 38 -12.97 -2.47 -3.35
N LEU A 39 -12.52 -2.99 -2.20
CA LEU A 39 -12.11 -2.22 -1.00
C LEU A 39 -13.21 -1.25 -0.48
N PRO A 40 -14.49 -1.68 -0.39
CA PRO A 40 -15.58 -0.76 -0.03
C PRO A 40 -15.51 -0.28 1.43
N ASN A 41 -14.93 -1.07 2.35
CA ASN A 41 -14.78 -0.66 3.74
C ASN A 41 -13.67 0.39 3.88
N LEU A 42 -12.55 0.19 3.19
CA LEU A 42 -11.47 1.17 3.12
C LEU A 42 -11.98 2.49 2.50
N GLU A 43 -12.71 2.42 1.39
CA GLU A 43 -13.25 3.61 0.74
C GLU A 43 -14.17 4.40 1.68
N ARG A 44 -15.09 3.74 2.38
CA ARG A 44 -15.93 4.41 3.41
C ARG A 44 -15.11 5.01 4.55
N LEU A 45 -14.05 4.33 4.98
CA LEU A 45 -13.16 4.84 6.02
C LEU A 45 -12.47 6.13 5.56
N LEU A 46 -11.91 6.15 4.35
CA LEU A 46 -11.25 7.33 3.78
C LEU A 46 -12.20 8.53 3.67
N GLN A 47 -13.46 8.28 3.30
CA GLN A 47 -14.50 9.30 3.23
C GLN A 47 -14.89 9.86 4.61
N GLN A 48 -14.93 8.99 5.63
CA GLN A 48 -15.39 9.37 6.96
C GLN A 48 -14.28 9.90 7.90
N ALA A 49 -13.03 9.66 7.56
CA ALA A 49 -11.85 10.13 8.28
C ALA A 49 -10.84 10.81 7.31
N PRO A 50 -11.26 11.90 6.62
CA PRO A 50 -10.44 12.51 5.56
C PRO A 50 -9.14 13.14 6.09
N ASP A 51 -9.09 13.51 7.36
CA ASP A 51 -7.92 14.11 8.01
C ASP A 51 -6.91 13.06 8.51
N THR A 52 -7.25 11.78 8.38
CA THR A 52 -6.38 10.69 8.80
C THR A 52 -5.57 10.15 7.62
N THR A 53 -4.25 10.16 7.72
CA THR A 53 -3.40 9.44 6.76
C THR A 53 -3.56 7.94 6.99
N VAL A 54 -4.04 7.23 5.98
CA VAL A 54 -4.22 5.78 5.99
C VAL A 54 -3.16 5.13 5.09
N ILE A 55 -2.49 4.10 5.61
CA ILE A 55 -1.46 3.35 4.88
C ILE A 55 -1.99 1.95 4.66
N GLY A 56 -2.30 1.60 3.42
CA GLY A 56 -2.75 0.27 3.03
C GLY A 56 -1.59 -0.71 2.90
N HIS A 57 -1.79 -1.92 3.42
CA HIS A 57 -0.82 -3.00 3.43
C HIS A 57 -1.51 -4.36 3.34
N GLY A 58 -0.75 -5.39 2.95
CA GLY A 58 -1.18 -6.79 2.95
C GLY A 58 -1.79 -7.27 1.64
N GLN A 59 -2.06 -8.58 1.60
CA GLN A 59 -2.49 -9.26 0.36
C GLN A 59 -3.84 -8.76 -0.14
N GLY A 60 -4.81 -8.56 0.77
CA GLY A 60 -6.13 -8.07 0.39
C GLY A 60 -6.14 -6.64 -0.16
N PHE A 61 -5.15 -5.83 0.18
CA PHE A 61 -4.96 -4.49 -0.37
C PHE A 61 -4.27 -4.55 -1.74
N TRP A 62 -3.11 -5.23 -1.82
CA TRP A 62 -2.29 -5.25 -3.02
C TRP A 62 -2.85 -6.11 -4.16
N SER A 63 -3.66 -7.13 -3.85
CA SER A 63 -4.34 -7.89 -4.90
C SER A 63 -5.25 -7.02 -5.76
N GLU A 64 -5.80 -5.96 -5.19
CA GLU A 64 -6.69 -4.99 -5.84
C GLU A 64 -5.99 -3.98 -6.78
N ILE A 65 -4.71 -4.20 -7.08
CA ILE A 65 -4.04 -3.46 -8.17
C ILE A 65 -4.67 -3.79 -9.54
N ALA A 66 -5.28 -4.98 -9.63
CA ALA A 66 -6.08 -5.44 -10.76
C ALA A 66 -7.41 -6.04 -10.24
N PRO A 67 -8.42 -6.27 -11.09
CA PRO A 67 -9.63 -6.97 -10.68
C PRO A 67 -9.32 -8.37 -10.14
N VAL A 68 -9.95 -8.74 -9.03
CA VAL A 68 -9.81 -10.05 -8.39
C VAL A 68 -11.16 -10.63 -8.03
N ASP A 69 -11.24 -11.96 -7.95
CA ASP A 69 -12.37 -12.69 -7.41
C ASP A 69 -12.19 -12.92 -5.89
N GLU A 70 -13.28 -13.07 -5.14
CA GLU A 70 -13.25 -13.36 -3.70
C GLU A 70 -12.28 -14.50 -3.32
N PRO A 71 -12.24 -15.66 -4.01
CA PRO A 71 -11.31 -16.74 -3.68
C PRO A 71 -9.82 -16.40 -3.83
N ARG A 72 -9.50 -15.27 -4.46
CA ARG A 72 -8.12 -14.82 -4.69
C ARG A 72 -7.80 -13.48 -4.04
N LYS A 73 -8.73 -12.94 -3.27
CA LYS A 73 -8.61 -11.61 -2.65
C LYS A 73 -7.32 -11.46 -1.85
N SER A 74 -6.99 -12.45 -1.01
CA SER A 74 -5.77 -12.44 -0.19
C SER A 74 -4.64 -13.30 -0.78
N GLY A 75 -4.70 -13.64 -2.07
CA GLY A 75 -3.66 -14.37 -2.77
C GLY A 75 -2.54 -13.48 -3.30
N TYR A 76 -1.63 -14.12 -4.00
CA TYR A 76 -0.58 -13.47 -4.80
C TYR A 76 -0.92 -13.67 -6.29
N PRO A 77 -1.75 -12.80 -6.90
CA PRO A 77 -2.14 -12.94 -8.29
C PRO A 77 -0.91 -12.91 -9.21
N THR A 78 -0.94 -13.73 -10.27
CA THR A 78 0.12 -13.81 -11.28
C THR A 78 -0.39 -13.31 -12.64
N GLY A 79 0.55 -13.00 -13.54
CA GLY A 79 0.23 -12.54 -14.89
C GLY A 79 -0.02 -11.04 -15.00
N PRO A 80 -0.29 -10.54 -16.23
CA PRO A 80 -0.36 -9.12 -16.52
C PRO A 80 -1.57 -8.44 -15.86
N VAL A 81 -1.45 -7.13 -15.67
CA VAL A 81 -2.53 -6.24 -15.24
C VAL A 81 -3.22 -5.69 -16.50
N ALA A 82 -4.21 -6.42 -16.99
CA ALA A 82 -4.98 -6.01 -18.19
C ALA A 82 -5.97 -4.89 -17.91
N GLU A 83 -6.47 -4.82 -16.68
CA GLU A 83 -7.37 -3.78 -16.18
C GLU A 83 -6.95 -3.35 -14.79
N GLU A 84 -7.23 -2.09 -14.44
CA GLU A 84 -6.99 -1.59 -13.09
C GLU A 84 -8.07 -2.04 -12.12
N GLY A 85 -7.65 -2.40 -10.92
CA GLY A 85 -8.54 -2.72 -9.81
C GLY A 85 -8.94 -1.48 -9.00
N ALA A 86 -9.42 -1.73 -7.79
CA ALA A 86 -9.86 -0.66 -6.89
C ALA A 86 -8.68 0.18 -6.35
N LEU A 87 -7.50 -0.41 -6.14
CA LEU A 87 -6.37 0.27 -5.53
C LEU A 87 -5.91 1.51 -6.30
N PRO A 88 -5.61 1.48 -7.62
CA PRO A 88 -5.22 2.68 -8.36
C PRO A 88 -6.30 3.76 -8.33
N ARG A 89 -7.56 3.37 -8.46
CA ARG A 89 -8.72 4.28 -8.37
C ARG A 89 -8.76 5.00 -7.02
N LEU A 90 -8.59 4.27 -5.92
CA LEU A 90 -8.61 4.85 -4.57
C LEU A 90 -7.44 5.79 -4.33
N LEU A 91 -6.22 5.45 -4.78
CA LEU A 91 -5.05 6.33 -4.68
C LEU A 91 -5.25 7.65 -5.44
N ARG A 92 -5.94 7.63 -6.60
CA ARG A 92 -6.28 8.86 -7.33
C ARG A 92 -7.36 9.69 -6.63
N SER A 93 -8.34 9.02 -6.02
CA SER A 93 -9.51 9.68 -5.45
C SER A 93 -9.28 10.21 -4.03
N TYR A 94 -8.37 9.61 -3.26
CA TYR A 94 -8.18 9.91 -1.84
C TYR A 94 -6.74 10.30 -1.53
N PRO A 95 -6.46 11.61 -1.35
CA PRO A 95 -5.10 12.11 -1.09
C PRO A 95 -4.53 11.66 0.26
N ASN A 96 -5.38 11.21 1.18
CA ASN A 96 -5.00 10.67 2.48
C ASN A 96 -4.70 9.16 2.47
N LEU A 97 -4.75 8.48 1.30
CA LEU A 97 -4.36 7.08 1.16
C LEU A 97 -2.91 6.97 0.67
N TYR A 98 -2.13 6.17 1.37
CA TYR A 98 -0.78 5.74 1.02
C TYR A 98 -0.74 4.23 0.89
N ALA A 99 0.27 3.69 0.21
CA ALA A 99 0.46 2.26 0.01
C ALA A 99 1.87 1.84 0.45
N ASP A 100 1.96 0.93 1.40
CA ASP A 100 3.21 0.32 1.86
C ASP A 100 3.55 -0.91 1.02
N ILE A 101 4.71 -0.89 0.35
CA ILE A 101 5.17 -1.97 -0.53
C ILE A 101 5.84 -3.13 0.22
N SER A 102 5.90 -3.08 1.53
CA SER A 102 6.55 -4.11 2.34
C SER A 102 5.92 -5.50 2.17
N ALA A 103 6.58 -6.51 2.69
CA ALA A 103 6.20 -7.92 2.53
C ALA A 103 6.18 -8.38 1.06
N HIS A 104 5.76 -9.64 0.86
CA HIS A 104 5.67 -10.19 -0.51
C HIS A 104 4.52 -9.59 -1.33
N SER A 105 3.48 -9.07 -0.70
CA SER A 105 2.27 -8.62 -1.40
C SER A 105 2.52 -7.39 -2.28
N GLY A 106 3.19 -6.37 -1.76
CA GLY A 106 3.55 -5.18 -2.54
C GLY A 106 4.56 -5.51 -3.64
N HIS A 107 5.59 -6.30 -3.32
CA HIS A 107 6.57 -6.74 -4.31
C HIS A 107 5.92 -7.54 -5.45
N ASN A 108 5.07 -8.53 -5.13
CA ASN A 108 4.35 -9.32 -6.14
C ASN A 108 3.50 -8.42 -7.05
N ALA A 109 2.73 -7.50 -6.47
CA ALA A 109 1.85 -6.62 -7.24
C ALA A 109 2.61 -5.77 -8.26
N LEU A 110 3.82 -5.30 -7.90
CA LEU A 110 4.66 -4.43 -8.74
C LEU A 110 5.56 -5.18 -9.71
N THR A 111 5.84 -6.46 -9.48
CA THR A 111 6.78 -7.24 -10.31
C THR A 111 6.11 -8.26 -11.20
N ARG A 112 4.85 -8.66 -10.96
CA ARG A 112 4.12 -9.63 -11.80
C ARG A 112 3.85 -9.13 -13.22
N ASP A 113 3.79 -7.81 -13.39
CA ASP A 113 3.75 -7.10 -14.67
C ASP A 113 4.71 -5.91 -14.58
N PRO A 114 5.98 -6.06 -15.00
CA PRO A 114 6.99 -5.03 -14.82
C PRO A 114 6.64 -3.69 -15.49
N ALA A 115 6.03 -3.70 -16.67
CA ALA A 115 5.66 -2.49 -17.37
C ALA A 115 4.59 -1.70 -16.61
N TYR A 116 3.57 -2.39 -16.11
CA TYR A 116 2.53 -1.79 -15.28
C TYR A 116 3.09 -1.32 -13.93
N GLY A 117 3.93 -2.14 -13.27
CA GLY A 117 4.54 -1.77 -11.98
C GLY A 117 5.37 -0.49 -12.06
N VAL A 118 6.15 -0.32 -13.13
CA VAL A 118 6.90 0.93 -13.40
C VAL A 118 5.95 2.11 -13.59
N ALA A 119 4.90 1.96 -14.40
CA ALA A 119 3.91 3.02 -14.63
C ALA A 119 3.21 3.41 -13.32
N PHE A 120 2.82 2.43 -12.51
CA PHE A 120 2.21 2.62 -11.20
C PHE A 120 3.14 3.38 -10.23
N LEU A 121 4.42 2.97 -10.12
CA LEU A 121 5.39 3.65 -9.27
C LEU A 121 5.67 5.09 -9.72
N ARG A 122 5.66 5.36 -11.02
CA ARG A 122 5.81 6.73 -11.55
C ARG A 122 4.61 7.60 -11.19
N GLU A 123 3.39 7.09 -11.39
CA GLU A 123 2.16 7.83 -11.11
C GLU A 123 2.00 8.14 -9.63
N PHE A 124 2.23 7.14 -8.76
CA PHE A 124 1.98 7.25 -7.32
C PHE A 124 3.25 7.41 -6.48
N SER A 125 4.37 7.86 -7.07
CA SER A 125 5.65 8.00 -6.37
C SER A 125 5.60 8.87 -5.11
N ASP A 126 4.63 9.74 -4.98
CA ASP A 126 4.38 10.64 -3.85
C ASP A 126 3.57 10.00 -2.71
N ARG A 127 3.04 8.78 -2.90
CA ARG A 127 2.19 8.06 -1.93
C ARG A 127 2.58 6.62 -1.69
N ILE A 128 3.66 6.17 -2.30
CA ILE A 128 4.24 4.85 -2.03
C ILE A 128 5.25 4.96 -0.90
N LEU A 129 5.19 4.02 0.04
CA LEU A 129 6.10 3.92 1.17
C LEU A 129 6.90 2.64 1.08
N PHE A 130 8.21 2.75 1.29
CA PHE A 130 9.09 1.60 1.42
C PHE A 130 9.08 1.09 2.86
N GLY A 131 8.92 -0.22 3.00
CA GLY A 131 9.06 -0.95 4.25
C GLY A 131 9.60 -2.35 3.98
N THR A 132 9.86 -3.11 5.01
CA THR A 132 10.37 -4.48 4.89
C THR A 132 9.41 -5.54 5.41
N ASP A 133 8.69 -5.28 6.47
CA ASP A 133 7.86 -6.26 7.20
C ASP A 133 8.66 -7.49 7.67
N VAL A 134 9.97 -7.32 7.92
CA VAL A 134 10.83 -8.39 8.45
C VAL A 134 10.64 -8.49 9.95
N CYS A 135 10.06 -9.59 10.40
CA CYS A 135 9.79 -9.87 11.80
C CYS A 135 10.74 -10.91 12.43
N PHE A 136 11.76 -11.36 11.71
CA PHE A 136 12.76 -12.31 12.19
C PHE A 136 14.13 -12.10 11.52
N ALA A 137 15.20 -12.56 12.17
CA ALA A 137 16.54 -12.56 11.59
C ALA A 137 16.64 -13.63 10.50
N GLY A 138 17.14 -13.27 9.34
CA GLY A 138 17.32 -14.16 8.20
C GLY A 138 18.19 -13.53 7.11
N PRO A 139 18.50 -14.27 6.05
CA PRO A 139 19.29 -13.75 4.94
C PRO A 139 18.55 -12.63 4.20
N ASP A 140 19.32 -11.67 3.67
CA ASP A 140 18.84 -10.45 2.98
C ASP A 140 18.06 -10.75 1.68
N ASP A 141 18.18 -11.96 1.12
CA ASP A 141 17.49 -12.40 -0.08
C ASP A 141 15.95 -12.44 0.05
N ARG A 142 15.44 -12.36 1.27
CA ARG A 142 14.00 -12.29 1.56
C ARG A 142 13.39 -10.90 1.36
N MET A 143 14.22 -9.90 1.06
CA MET A 143 13.82 -8.50 0.96
C MET A 143 14.26 -7.88 -0.37
N PRO A 144 13.67 -8.32 -1.50
CA PRO A 144 14.09 -7.85 -2.82
C PRO A 144 13.73 -6.39 -3.12
N HIS A 145 12.91 -5.75 -2.29
CA HIS A 145 12.29 -4.44 -2.54
C HIS A 145 13.30 -3.33 -2.81
N LEU A 146 14.36 -3.21 -1.98
CA LEU A 146 15.35 -2.17 -2.18
C LEU A 146 16.19 -2.44 -3.44
N GLY A 147 16.55 -3.70 -3.68
CA GLY A 147 17.23 -4.11 -4.92
C GLY A 147 16.39 -3.84 -6.16
N PHE A 148 15.10 -4.14 -6.10
CA PHE A 148 14.14 -3.82 -7.16
C PHE A 148 14.08 -2.31 -7.44
N LEU A 149 13.87 -1.46 -6.44
CA LEU A 149 13.82 -0.01 -6.61
C LEU A 149 15.14 0.57 -7.13
N ARG A 150 16.29 0.07 -6.64
CA ARG A 150 17.60 0.47 -7.16
C ARG A 150 17.78 0.08 -8.63
N GLY A 151 17.37 -1.12 -9.02
CA GLY A 151 17.41 -1.55 -10.42
C GLY A 151 16.58 -0.62 -11.32
N LEU A 152 15.40 -0.21 -10.90
CA LEU A 152 14.57 0.74 -11.64
C LEU A 152 15.21 2.14 -11.74
N LEU A 153 15.90 2.59 -10.71
CA LEU A 153 16.66 3.84 -10.75
C LEU A 153 17.87 3.73 -11.70
N GLU A 154 18.63 2.66 -11.62
CA GLU A 154 19.82 2.42 -12.45
C GLU A 154 19.47 2.27 -13.93
N SER A 155 18.33 1.64 -14.25
CA SER A 155 17.82 1.54 -15.62
C SER A 155 17.15 2.82 -16.13
N GLY A 156 16.91 3.82 -15.26
CA GLY A 156 16.21 5.05 -15.61
C GLY A 156 14.68 4.89 -15.74
N GLU A 157 14.13 3.77 -15.27
CA GLU A 157 12.69 3.54 -15.25
C GLU A 157 11.97 4.37 -14.20
N ILE A 158 12.62 4.72 -13.10
CA ILE A 158 12.18 5.79 -12.20
C ILE A 158 13.29 6.82 -12.04
N ASP A 159 12.93 8.08 -11.79
CA ASP A 159 13.92 9.13 -11.54
C ASP A 159 14.37 9.13 -10.06
N ARG A 160 15.44 9.87 -9.79
CA ARG A 160 16.00 10.03 -8.44
C ARG A 160 14.98 10.60 -7.46
N GLY A 161 14.13 11.53 -7.91
CA GLY A 161 13.11 12.14 -7.06
C GLY A 161 12.04 11.14 -6.64
N ALA A 162 11.57 10.29 -7.57
CA ALA A 162 10.63 9.20 -7.26
C ALA A 162 11.26 8.19 -6.28
N PHE A 163 12.51 7.78 -6.53
CA PHE A 163 13.24 6.88 -5.64
C PHE A 163 13.34 7.45 -4.22
N ASP A 164 13.77 8.70 -4.06
CA ASP A 164 13.95 9.34 -2.75
C ASP A 164 12.61 9.53 -2.02
N ARG A 165 11.52 9.84 -2.76
CA ARG A 165 10.17 9.90 -2.19
C ARG A 165 9.75 8.55 -1.63
N ILE A 166 9.81 7.51 -2.44
CA ILE A 166 9.37 6.15 -2.08
C ILE A 166 10.19 5.62 -0.90
N THR A 167 11.51 5.79 -0.92
CA THR A 167 12.42 5.17 0.07
C THR A 167 12.53 5.93 1.39
N GLY A 168 11.94 7.13 1.52
CA GLY A 168 12.00 7.84 2.79
C GLY A 168 11.22 9.15 2.87
N ALA A 169 11.28 10.02 1.86
CA ALA A 169 10.74 11.36 1.99
C ALA A 169 9.21 11.37 2.22
N ASN A 170 8.46 10.47 1.59
CA ASN A 170 7.02 10.36 1.82
C ASN A 170 6.71 10.01 3.28
N LEU A 171 7.39 9.00 3.85
CA LEU A 171 7.18 8.61 5.24
C LEU A 171 7.51 9.75 6.19
N LEU A 172 8.65 10.42 6.00
CA LEU A 172 9.04 11.58 6.81
C LEU A 172 8.03 12.73 6.70
N GLY A 173 7.38 12.87 5.56
CA GLY A 173 6.36 13.90 5.31
C GLY A 173 5.05 13.68 6.06
N ILE A 174 4.69 12.43 6.35
CA ILE A 174 3.43 12.08 7.02
C ILE A 174 3.59 11.82 8.53
N LEU A 175 4.81 11.66 9.02
CA LEU A 175 5.06 11.50 10.45
C LEU A 175 4.95 12.85 11.16
N PRO A 176 4.33 12.88 12.35
CA PRO A 176 4.31 14.09 13.15
C PRO A 176 5.74 14.50 13.52
N ARG A 177 6.06 15.78 13.37
CA ARG A 177 7.32 16.31 13.89
C ARG A 177 7.24 16.27 15.42
N LEU A 178 8.01 15.39 16.02
CA LEU A 178 8.20 15.42 17.47
C LEU A 178 9.00 16.69 17.79
N GLU A 179 8.39 17.65 18.44
CA GLU A 179 9.13 18.72 19.12
C GLU A 179 9.82 18.07 20.33
N ILE A 180 11.13 17.81 20.19
CA ILE A 180 12.00 17.31 21.27
C ILE A 180 12.58 18.52 22.00
#